data_81a7c84ea5b02716624952009209a12c
#
_entry.id   81a7c84ea5b02716624952009209a12c
#
_cell.length_a   1.000
_cell.length_b   1.000
_cell.length_c   1.000
_cell.angle_alpha   90.00
_cell.angle_beta   90.00
_cell.angle_gamma   90.00
#
_symmetry.space_group_name_H-M   'P 1'
#
loop_
_entity.id
_entity.type
_entity.pdbx_description
1 polymer ?
#
loop_
_entity_poly.entity_id
_entity_poly.type
_entity_poly.pdbx_seq_one_letter_code
_entity_poly.pdbx_strand_id
1 'polypeptide(L)'
;MRKQNLSIYDIESALNAQQTPLSATAIWEILHDEGFARLPRRQDGERPATLLPTAAAVADCREFSLAPRRFTTQLGGLFLFLPLLVDCDLPGLVWQAGYPGSRMIPAAQAWLSILGLKLSSTERKNHVMDLVFDEGLALFAGLNVVPKTTYLETYSHSFSPKTNEKLRKLWIGALRQKNLLKGESFNLDFHSIPFFGADEFVERHYLSKRSRSQKSILVFLAQDAESHVFCYSKADLLKQDQADAVLDFVKFWKTAYGELPPELVFDSKLTTYAKLNRLNQMGITFMTLRRRSPAILREVANTPRSAWRTVHLDVPHRMYQNPKVVDQQVSLRDYDGPIRQMLITDLGHEEPTVLLTNDLRTSAAKRITRYAQRMLIENGLADAVQFFHLDALSSAVRLKIDFDVTLTEVASGLYRMLSRRLAGYESAQSRQLFRHFLNSPAEVEITDKHVEVTLPKRAHNPLLLAAGFGQGSTPIPWWDGRRLVLKFR
;
A
#
# COMPACT_ATOMS: atom_id res chain seq x y z
N MET A 1 -38.05 -19.15 -21.45
CA MET A 1 -37.40 -18.14 -20.57
C MET A 1 -36.60 -17.13 -21.39
N ARG A 2 -35.50 -17.49 -22.10
CA ARG A 2 -34.71 -16.50 -22.86
C ARG A 2 -35.49 -15.80 -23.96
N LYS A 3 -36.35 -16.51 -24.69
CA LYS A 3 -37.28 -15.92 -25.68
C LYS A 3 -38.29 -14.95 -25.07
N GLN A 4 -38.43 -14.94 -23.75
CA GLN A 4 -39.27 -14.02 -22.98
C GLN A 4 -38.43 -12.83 -22.41
N ASN A 5 -37.23 -12.60 -22.94
CA ASN A 5 -36.28 -11.55 -22.51
C ASN A 5 -35.82 -11.66 -21.06
N LEU A 6 -35.86 -12.86 -20.45
CA LEU A 6 -35.32 -13.06 -19.11
C LEU A 6 -33.76 -13.03 -19.14
N SER A 7 -33.16 -12.34 -18.22
CA SER A 7 -31.70 -12.34 -18.03
C SER A 7 -31.22 -13.69 -17.50
N ILE A 8 -29.92 -13.92 -17.52
CA ILE A 8 -29.32 -15.15 -16.96
C ILE A 8 -29.70 -15.30 -15.48
N TYR A 9 -29.70 -14.22 -14.72
CA TYR A 9 -30.04 -14.22 -13.29
C TYR A 9 -31.57 -14.43 -13.06
N ASP A 10 -32.41 -13.89 -13.94
CA ASP A 10 -33.86 -14.16 -13.86
C ASP A 10 -34.14 -15.63 -14.16
N ILE A 11 -33.44 -16.23 -15.12
CA ILE A 11 -33.57 -17.65 -15.48
C ILE A 11 -33.05 -18.52 -14.32
N GLU A 12 -31.90 -18.19 -13.71
CA GLU A 12 -31.37 -18.87 -12.54
C GLU A 12 -32.40 -18.87 -11.40
N SER A 13 -32.95 -17.69 -11.09
CA SER A 13 -33.94 -17.53 -10.04
C SER A 13 -35.21 -18.35 -10.32
N ALA A 14 -35.70 -18.35 -11.58
CA ALA A 14 -36.86 -19.10 -11.98
C ALA A 14 -36.63 -20.62 -11.94
N LEU A 15 -35.45 -21.09 -12.32
CA LEU A 15 -35.07 -22.51 -12.25
C LEU A 15 -34.90 -22.97 -10.79
N ASN A 16 -34.34 -22.15 -9.93
CA ASN A 16 -34.26 -22.42 -8.50
C ASN A 16 -35.67 -22.57 -7.87
N ALA A 17 -36.61 -21.70 -8.25
CA ALA A 17 -38.00 -21.80 -7.79
C ALA A 17 -38.70 -23.09 -8.29
N GLN A 18 -38.26 -23.65 -9.41
CA GLN A 18 -38.76 -24.91 -9.97
C GLN A 18 -37.99 -26.15 -9.46
N GLN A 19 -37.13 -26.00 -8.48
CA GLN A 19 -36.30 -27.06 -7.90
C GLN A 19 -35.34 -27.74 -8.91
N THR A 20 -34.97 -27.03 -9.98
CA THR A 20 -34.01 -27.46 -11.00
C THR A 20 -32.84 -26.46 -11.05
N PRO A 21 -31.97 -26.42 -10.03
CA PRO A 21 -30.95 -25.40 -9.91
C PRO A 21 -29.88 -25.52 -11.01
N LEU A 22 -29.64 -24.44 -11.71
CA LEU A 22 -28.50 -24.27 -12.62
C LEU A 22 -27.79 -22.96 -12.27
N SER A 23 -26.45 -22.99 -12.26
CA SER A 23 -25.69 -21.76 -12.03
C SER A 23 -25.77 -20.77 -13.18
N ALA A 24 -25.60 -19.49 -12.90
CA ALA A 24 -25.59 -18.44 -13.92
C ALA A 24 -24.56 -18.72 -15.04
N THR A 25 -23.43 -19.35 -14.72
CA THR A 25 -22.40 -19.75 -15.68
C THR A 25 -22.91 -20.86 -16.61
N ALA A 26 -23.51 -21.91 -16.07
CA ALA A 26 -24.09 -23.00 -16.88
C ALA A 26 -25.22 -22.50 -17.80
N ILE A 27 -26.07 -21.61 -17.29
CA ILE A 27 -27.11 -20.97 -18.10
C ILE A 27 -26.53 -20.15 -19.24
N TRP A 28 -25.43 -19.41 -18.97
CA TRP A 28 -24.74 -18.63 -19.99
C TRP A 28 -24.16 -19.53 -21.08
N GLU A 29 -23.48 -20.62 -20.70
CA GLU A 29 -22.90 -21.59 -21.62
C GLU A 29 -23.98 -22.19 -22.53
N ILE A 30 -25.09 -22.68 -21.97
CA ILE A 30 -26.23 -23.22 -22.73
C ILE A 30 -26.78 -22.18 -23.70
N LEU A 31 -26.99 -20.94 -23.27
CA LEU A 31 -27.51 -19.88 -24.12
C LEU A 31 -26.55 -19.49 -25.23
N HIS A 32 -25.24 -19.55 -24.96
CA HIS A 32 -24.19 -19.27 -25.93
C HIS A 32 -24.15 -20.38 -27.01
N ASP A 33 -24.18 -21.65 -26.60
CA ASP A 33 -24.13 -22.80 -27.50
C ASP A 33 -25.40 -22.88 -28.38
N GLU A 34 -26.54 -22.47 -27.84
CA GLU A 34 -27.79 -22.35 -28.57
C GLU A 34 -27.90 -21.09 -29.44
N GLY A 35 -26.82 -20.28 -29.49
CA GLY A 35 -26.73 -19.10 -30.36
C GLY A 35 -27.60 -17.90 -29.95
N PHE A 36 -28.02 -17.83 -28.68
CA PHE A 36 -28.76 -16.66 -28.21
C PHE A 36 -27.85 -15.42 -28.06
N ALA A 37 -28.20 -14.35 -28.76
CA ALA A 37 -27.54 -13.08 -28.64
C ALA A 37 -27.63 -12.48 -27.21
N ARG A 38 -26.65 -11.64 -26.84
CA ARG A 38 -26.71 -10.87 -25.62
C ARG A 38 -27.91 -9.93 -25.62
N LEU A 39 -28.70 -9.91 -24.53
CA LEU A 39 -29.80 -8.98 -24.43
C LEU A 39 -29.32 -7.52 -24.41
N PRO A 40 -30.05 -6.60 -25.06
CA PRO A 40 -29.82 -5.17 -24.90
C PRO A 40 -29.99 -4.78 -23.43
N ARG A 41 -29.34 -3.66 -23.04
CA ARG A 41 -29.46 -3.15 -21.68
C ARG A 41 -30.92 -2.78 -21.40
N ARG A 42 -31.51 -3.40 -20.37
CA ARG A 42 -32.88 -3.11 -19.95
C ARG A 42 -33.02 -1.66 -19.48
N GLN A 43 -34.12 -1.03 -19.82
CA GLN A 43 -34.54 0.21 -19.19
C GLN A 43 -35.10 -0.08 -17.79
N ASP A 44 -35.06 0.92 -16.90
CA ASP A 44 -35.43 0.71 -15.49
C ASP A 44 -36.88 0.23 -15.31
N GLY A 45 -37.81 0.63 -16.21
CA GLY A 45 -39.20 0.15 -16.23
C GLY A 45 -39.37 -1.31 -16.69
N GLU A 46 -38.36 -1.92 -17.30
CA GLU A 46 -38.40 -3.31 -17.79
C GLU A 46 -37.84 -4.31 -16.77
N ARG A 47 -37.39 -3.83 -15.61
CA ARG A 47 -36.87 -4.69 -14.55
C ARG A 47 -38.01 -5.27 -13.73
N PRO A 48 -38.00 -6.60 -13.44
CA PRO A 48 -39.03 -7.17 -12.57
C PRO A 48 -39.02 -6.49 -11.20
N ALA A 49 -40.19 -6.07 -10.73
CA ALA A 49 -40.33 -5.41 -9.43
C ALA A 49 -39.90 -6.27 -8.24
N THR A 50 -39.86 -7.59 -8.41
CA THR A 50 -39.42 -8.57 -7.41
C THR A 50 -37.92 -8.58 -7.14
N LEU A 51 -37.08 -7.90 -7.96
CA LEU A 51 -35.64 -7.77 -7.73
C LEU A 51 -35.26 -6.47 -6.98
N LEU A 52 -36.22 -5.62 -6.69
CA LEU A 52 -36.05 -4.52 -5.78
C LEU A 52 -36.30 -5.06 -4.37
N PRO A 53 -35.31 -5.04 -3.45
CA PRO A 53 -35.59 -5.33 -2.06
C PRO A 53 -36.70 -4.39 -1.62
N THR A 54 -37.85 -4.95 -1.18
CA THR A 54 -38.96 -4.19 -0.62
C THR A 54 -38.40 -3.37 0.55
N ALA A 55 -38.29 -2.07 0.33
CA ALA A 55 -38.19 -1.05 1.36
C ALA A 55 -37.10 -1.22 2.46
N ALA A 56 -35.82 -1.32 2.08
CA ALA A 56 -34.87 -0.53 2.82
C ALA A 56 -35.06 0.91 2.30
N ALA A 57 -35.38 1.85 3.16
CA ALA A 57 -35.39 3.26 2.81
C ALA A 57 -34.10 3.53 2.05
N VAL A 58 -34.19 3.86 0.76
CA VAL A 58 -32.99 4.15 -0.03
C VAL A 58 -32.40 5.38 0.64
N ALA A 59 -31.29 5.20 1.37
CA ALA A 59 -30.60 6.30 2.01
C ALA A 59 -30.36 7.35 0.94
N ASP A 60 -30.82 8.57 1.15
CA ASP A 60 -30.54 9.67 0.23
C ASP A 60 -29.04 9.88 0.21
N CYS A 61 -28.38 9.47 -0.86
CA CYS A 61 -26.94 9.65 -1.00
C CYS A 61 -26.53 11.08 -1.32
N ARG A 62 -27.50 12.01 -1.50
CA ARG A 62 -27.25 13.40 -1.82
C ARG A 62 -26.95 14.29 -0.61
N GLU A 63 -27.51 13.93 0.56
CA GLU A 63 -27.33 14.70 1.78
C GLU A 63 -26.88 13.76 2.90
N PHE A 64 -25.67 13.99 3.43
CA PHE A 64 -25.15 13.21 4.55
C PHE A 64 -25.97 13.53 5.80
N SER A 65 -26.57 12.52 6.41
CA SER A 65 -27.40 12.65 7.59
C SER A 65 -26.76 12.04 8.83
N LEU A 66 -26.66 12.84 9.88
CA LEU A 66 -26.28 12.44 11.22
C LEU A 66 -27.49 12.43 12.16
N ALA A 67 -28.69 12.16 11.66
CA ALA A 67 -29.88 12.00 12.49
C ALA A 67 -29.63 10.97 13.60
N PRO A 68 -30.12 11.20 14.85
CA PRO A 68 -29.94 10.27 15.96
C PRO A 68 -30.45 8.88 15.64
N ARG A 69 -29.59 7.88 15.77
CA ARG A 69 -29.89 6.46 15.54
C ARG A 69 -28.83 5.56 16.15
N ARG A 70 -29.18 4.28 16.27
CA ARG A 70 -28.25 3.21 16.65
C ARG A 70 -28.19 2.14 15.57
N PHE A 71 -26.98 1.62 15.34
CA PHE A 71 -26.75 0.50 14.42
C PHE A 71 -25.49 -0.26 14.83
N THR A 72 -25.29 -1.41 14.23
CA THR A 72 -24.05 -2.20 14.39
C THR A 72 -23.27 -2.19 13.09
N THR A 73 -21.94 -2.23 13.20
CA THR A 73 -21.02 -2.35 12.06
C THR A 73 -20.05 -3.50 12.30
N GLN A 74 -19.68 -4.19 11.22
CA GLN A 74 -18.61 -5.19 11.27
C GLN A 74 -17.22 -4.54 11.24
N LEU A 75 -17.14 -3.29 10.81
CA LEU A 75 -15.91 -2.53 10.60
C LEU A 75 -15.64 -1.50 11.71
N GLY A 76 -16.06 -1.81 12.95
CA GLY A 76 -15.91 -0.90 14.10
C GLY A 76 -14.47 -0.45 14.35
N GLY A 77 -13.49 -1.31 14.08
CA GLY A 77 -12.07 -0.96 14.21
C GLY A 77 -11.60 0.15 13.27
N LEU A 78 -12.28 0.42 12.15
CA LEU A 78 -11.93 1.53 11.26
C LEU A 78 -11.97 2.89 11.97
N PHE A 79 -12.86 3.05 12.96
CA PHE A 79 -12.98 4.30 13.69
C PHE A 79 -11.74 4.65 14.51
N LEU A 80 -10.85 3.68 14.79
CA LEU A 80 -9.54 3.95 15.39
C LEU A 80 -8.62 4.79 14.50
N PHE A 81 -8.85 4.81 13.19
CA PHE A 81 -8.09 5.65 12.26
C PHE A 81 -8.58 7.09 12.19
N LEU A 82 -9.82 7.39 12.58
CA LEU A 82 -10.37 8.74 12.47
C LEU A 82 -9.53 9.81 13.19
N PRO A 83 -9.08 9.60 14.44
CA PRO A 83 -8.18 10.56 15.09
C PRO A 83 -6.87 10.77 14.32
N LEU A 84 -6.33 9.72 13.68
CA LEU A 84 -5.09 9.81 12.90
C LEU A 84 -5.31 10.57 11.59
N LEU A 85 -6.44 10.36 10.93
CA LEU A 85 -6.84 11.07 9.71
C LEU A 85 -7.03 12.56 9.95
N VAL A 86 -7.68 12.92 11.08
CA VAL A 86 -7.85 14.32 11.51
C VAL A 86 -6.51 14.94 11.87
N ASP A 87 -5.69 14.21 12.61
CA ASP A 87 -4.37 14.67 13.05
C ASP A 87 -3.43 15.01 11.88
N CYS A 88 -3.52 14.30 10.76
CA CYS A 88 -2.78 14.56 9.53
C CYS A 88 -3.53 15.43 8.52
N ASP A 89 -4.76 15.84 8.81
CA ASP A 89 -5.65 16.54 7.87
C ASP A 89 -5.73 15.88 6.49
N LEU A 90 -5.84 14.53 6.47
CA LEU A 90 -5.85 13.81 5.19
C LEU A 90 -6.93 14.30 4.21
N PRO A 91 -8.17 14.62 4.62
CA PRO A 91 -9.17 15.21 3.73
C PRO A 91 -8.72 16.53 3.10
N GLY A 92 -8.06 17.40 3.86
CA GLY A 92 -7.47 18.65 3.36
C GLY A 92 -6.33 18.39 2.36
N LEU A 93 -5.48 17.39 2.63
CA LEU A 93 -4.40 17.00 1.70
C LEU A 93 -4.97 16.45 0.38
N VAL A 94 -6.05 15.66 0.42
CA VAL A 94 -6.75 15.13 -0.77
C VAL A 94 -7.31 16.29 -1.61
N TRP A 95 -7.95 17.25 -0.96
CA TRP A 95 -8.46 18.44 -1.63
C TRP A 95 -7.33 19.28 -2.24
N GLN A 96 -6.26 19.57 -1.49
CA GLN A 96 -5.09 20.31 -1.97
C GLN A 96 -4.41 19.60 -3.14
N ALA A 97 -4.37 18.25 -3.15
CA ALA A 97 -3.81 17.48 -4.24
C ALA A 97 -4.61 17.64 -5.54
N GLY A 98 -5.89 18.00 -5.45
CA GLY A 98 -6.77 18.21 -6.59
C GLY A 98 -7.50 16.94 -7.04
N TYR A 99 -7.78 16.02 -6.13
CA TYR A 99 -8.63 14.86 -6.45
C TYR A 99 -10.05 15.35 -6.76
N PRO A 100 -10.70 14.75 -7.77
CA PRO A 100 -12.04 15.12 -8.16
C PRO A 100 -13.08 14.58 -7.18
N GLY A 101 -14.17 15.29 -7.10
CA GLY A 101 -15.40 14.87 -6.46
C GLY A 101 -16.60 15.19 -7.32
N SER A 102 -17.77 14.85 -6.86
CA SER A 102 -19.05 15.23 -7.46
C SER A 102 -19.92 15.92 -6.40
N ARG A 103 -21.07 16.46 -6.83
CA ARG A 103 -22.05 17.02 -5.89
C ARG A 103 -22.55 15.98 -4.88
N MET A 104 -22.66 14.70 -5.32
CA MET A 104 -23.16 13.60 -4.48
C MET A 104 -22.05 12.96 -3.62
N ILE A 105 -20.82 12.96 -4.13
CA ILE A 105 -19.68 12.34 -3.46
C ILE A 105 -18.51 13.32 -3.56
N PRO A 106 -18.31 14.17 -2.55
CA PRO A 106 -17.18 15.10 -2.53
C PRO A 106 -15.83 14.37 -2.56
N ALA A 107 -14.76 15.05 -2.97
CA ALA A 107 -13.45 14.45 -3.20
C ALA A 107 -12.89 13.69 -1.99
N ALA A 108 -12.97 14.29 -0.81
CA ALA A 108 -12.48 13.65 0.42
C ALA A 108 -13.27 12.38 0.76
N GLN A 109 -14.60 12.42 0.63
CA GLN A 109 -15.48 11.28 0.89
C GLN A 109 -15.26 10.13 -0.11
N ALA A 110 -15.04 10.44 -1.39
CA ALA A 110 -14.66 9.47 -2.39
C ALA A 110 -13.36 8.76 -2.01
N TRP A 111 -12.37 9.55 -1.62
CA TRP A 111 -11.05 9.04 -1.23
C TRP A 111 -11.12 8.20 0.04
N LEU A 112 -11.81 8.68 1.08
CA LEU A 112 -12.02 7.98 2.36
C LEU A 112 -12.77 6.65 2.18
N SER A 113 -13.74 6.59 1.25
CA SER A 113 -14.45 5.34 0.95
C SER A 113 -13.50 4.26 0.42
N ILE A 114 -12.61 4.63 -0.51
CA ILE A 114 -11.64 3.70 -1.08
C ILE A 114 -10.56 3.35 -0.05
N LEU A 115 -10.13 4.33 0.75
CA LEU A 115 -9.18 4.11 1.84
C LEU A 115 -9.74 3.15 2.89
N GLY A 116 -11.01 3.31 3.27
CA GLY A 116 -11.68 2.40 4.22
C GLY A 116 -11.62 0.94 3.78
N LEU A 117 -11.80 0.67 2.48
CA LEU A 117 -11.64 -0.67 1.91
C LEU A 117 -10.19 -1.18 2.04
N LYS A 118 -9.20 -0.33 1.79
CA LYS A 118 -7.78 -0.70 1.97
C LYS A 118 -7.44 -0.95 3.45
N LEU A 119 -7.92 -0.10 4.35
CA LEU A 119 -7.69 -0.24 5.79
C LEU A 119 -8.35 -1.50 6.38
N SER A 120 -9.46 -1.95 5.80
CA SER A 120 -10.14 -3.20 6.18
C SER A 120 -9.64 -4.44 5.45
N SER A 121 -8.53 -4.34 4.71
CA SER A 121 -7.98 -5.47 3.93
C SER A 121 -8.94 -6.05 2.89
N THR A 122 -9.80 -5.20 2.31
CA THR A 122 -10.69 -5.62 1.22
C THR A 122 -9.87 -5.84 -0.05
N GLU A 123 -9.89 -7.06 -0.59
CA GLU A 123 -8.99 -7.47 -1.68
C GLU A 123 -9.22 -6.66 -2.96
N ARG A 124 -10.49 -6.44 -3.33
CA ARG A 124 -10.86 -5.74 -4.57
C ARG A 124 -11.96 -4.73 -4.34
N LYS A 125 -11.99 -3.69 -5.17
CA LYS A 125 -13.04 -2.65 -5.09
C LYS A 125 -14.46 -3.18 -5.33
N ASN A 126 -14.61 -4.23 -6.13
CA ASN A 126 -15.92 -4.84 -6.35
C ASN A 126 -16.48 -5.56 -5.11
N HIS A 127 -15.64 -5.97 -4.17
CA HIS A 127 -16.06 -6.54 -2.89
C HIS A 127 -16.76 -5.50 -1.98
N VAL A 128 -16.77 -4.21 -2.37
CA VAL A 128 -17.60 -3.20 -1.70
C VAL A 128 -19.09 -3.60 -1.65
N MET A 129 -19.53 -4.42 -2.60
CA MET A 129 -20.93 -4.88 -2.64
C MET A 129 -21.28 -5.75 -1.44
N ASP A 130 -20.34 -6.42 -0.82
CA ASP A 130 -20.51 -7.19 0.40
C ASP A 130 -20.63 -6.27 1.64
N LEU A 131 -20.18 -5.02 1.51
CA LEU A 131 -20.14 -4.01 2.57
C LEU A 131 -21.09 -2.83 2.32
N VAL A 132 -21.87 -2.85 1.25
CA VAL A 132 -22.70 -1.71 0.82
C VAL A 132 -23.76 -1.33 1.86
N PHE A 133 -24.18 -2.27 2.69
CA PHE A 133 -25.14 -2.06 3.77
C PHE A 133 -24.48 -1.83 5.15
N ASP A 134 -23.16 -1.84 5.23
CA ASP A 134 -22.48 -1.48 6.47
C ASP A 134 -22.47 0.03 6.63
N GLU A 135 -23.36 0.53 7.51
CA GLU A 135 -23.46 1.95 7.82
C GLU A 135 -22.18 2.52 8.43
N GLY A 136 -21.37 1.71 9.09
CA GLY A 136 -20.11 2.14 9.70
C GLY A 136 -19.07 2.56 8.67
N LEU A 137 -18.94 1.82 7.55
CA LEU A 137 -18.04 2.20 6.46
C LEU A 137 -18.51 3.51 5.79
N ALA A 138 -19.81 3.66 5.59
CA ALA A 138 -20.38 4.88 5.04
C ALA A 138 -20.13 6.07 5.98
N LEU A 139 -20.44 5.93 7.27
CA LEU A 139 -20.20 6.95 8.29
C LEU A 139 -18.71 7.32 8.40
N PHE A 140 -17.80 6.33 8.39
CA PHE A 140 -16.35 6.57 8.37
C PHE A 140 -15.95 7.54 7.24
N ALA A 141 -16.51 7.35 6.06
CA ALA A 141 -16.25 8.20 4.91
C ALA A 141 -17.03 9.52 4.89
N GLY A 142 -18.00 9.73 5.79
CA GLY A 142 -18.90 10.89 5.77
C GLY A 142 -19.96 10.81 4.68
N LEU A 143 -20.50 9.61 4.49
CA LEU A 143 -21.55 9.30 3.52
C LEU A 143 -22.68 8.52 4.19
N ASN A 144 -23.89 8.56 3.61
CA ASN A 144 -24.99 7.68 4.03
C ASN A 144 -24.83 6.26 3.48
N VAL A 145 -24.27 6.16 2.27
CA VAL A 145 -24.03 4.88 1.57
C VAL A 145 -22.69 4.96 0.86
N VAL A 146 -21.88 3.91 0.95
CA VAL A 146 -20.60 3.86 0.22
C VAL A 146 -20.83 3.79 -1.30
N PRO A 147 -19.92 4.40 -2.08
CA PRO A 147 -20.00 4.32 -3.54
C PRO A 147 -19.91 2.87 -4.01
N LYS A 148 -20.72 2.52 -5.01
CA LYS A 148 -20.77 1.17 -5.59
C LYS A 148 -19.58 0.90 -6.52
N THR A 149 -19.38 -0.36 -6.88
CA THR A 149 -18.29 -0.88 -7.70
C THR A 149 -17.95 -0.01 -8.90
N THR A 150 -18.94 0.35 -9.73
CA THR A 150 -18.71 1.12 -10.95
C THR A 150 -18.03 2.46 -10.68
N TYR A 151 -18.46 3.18 -9.64
CA TYR A 151 -17.83 4.44 -9.25
C TYR A 151 -16.37 4.22 -8.77
N LEU A 152 -16.16 3.24 -7.90
CA LEU A 152 -14.85 2.96 -7.32
C LEU A 152 -13.83 2.48 -8.37
N GLU A 153 -14.26 1.67 -9.33
CA GLU A 153 -13.40 1.20 -10.42
C GLU A 153 -13.04 2.31 -11.41
N THR A 154 -13.97 3.21 -11.69
CA THR A 154 -13.75 4.30 -12.65
C THR A 154 -13.14 5.54 -12.02
N TYR A 155 -13.14 5.67 -10.70
CA TYR A 155 -12.65 6.88 -10.01
C TYR A 155 -11.23 7.28 -10.43
N SER A 156 -10.32 6.30 -10.52
CA SER A 156 -8.93 6.55 -10.94
C SER A 156 -8.80 7.07 -12.38
N HIS A 157 -9.84 7.00 -13.19
CA HIS A 157 -9.85 7.56 -14.55
C HIS A 157 -10.09 9.08 -14.59
N SER A 158 -10.48 9.67 -13.47
CA SER A 158 -10.87 11.08 -13.38
C SER A 158 -9.73 12.03 -13.10
N PHE A 159 -8.50 11.52 -12.87
CA PHE A 159 -7.33 12.35 -12.54
C PHE A 159 -6.03 11.75 -13.13
N SER A 160 -4.94 12.49 -13.02
CA SER A 160 -3.64 12.13 -13.60
C SER A 160 -2.65 11.62 -12.53
N PRO A 161 -1.55 10.96 -12.91
CA PRO A 161 -0.47 10.58 -11.99
C PRO A 161 0.15 11.77 -11.23
N LYS A 162 0.09 12.99 -11.78
CA LYS A 162 0.55 14.21 -11.09
C LYS A 162 -0.27 14.50 -9.82
N THR A 163 -1.56 14.15 -9.81
CA THR A 163 -2.42 14.28 -8.62
C THR A 163 -1.93 13.34 -7.50
N ASN A 164 -1.58 12.11 -7.84
CA ASN A 164 -1.02 11.14 -6.90
C ASN A 164 0.34 11.62 -6.35
N GLU A 165 1.22 12.10 -7.21
CA GLU A 165 2.53 12.65 -6.81
C GLU A 165 2.36 13.85 -5.87
N LYS A 166 1.40 14.72 -6.14
CA LYS A 166 1.11 15.88 -5.28
C LYS A 166 0.58 15.44 -3.92
N LEU A 167 -0.34 14.45 -3.86
CA LEU A 167 -0.81 13.91 -2.57
C LEU A 167 0.35 13.27 -1.81
N ARG A 168 1.17 12.47 -2.46
CA ARG A 168 2.34 11.83 -1.84
C ARG A 168 3.27 12.86 -1.21
N LYS A 169 3.58 13.94 -1.94
CA LYS A 169 4.38 15.06 -1.42
C LYS A 169 3.75 15.69 -0.17
N LEU A 170 2.45 15.99 -0.20
CA LEU A 170 1.73 16.58 0.93
C LEU A 170 1.67 15.62 2.13
N TRP A 171 1.36 14.35 1.88
CA TRP A 171 1.28 13.31 2.91
C TRP A 171 2.61 13.13 3.66
N ILE A 172 3.71 12.97 2.93
CA ILE A 172 5.04 12.83 3.53
C ILE A 172 5.45 14.11 4.26
N GLY A 173 5.10 15.28 3.73
CA GLY A 173 5.27 16.57 4.42
C GLY A 173 4.56 16.60 5.78
N ALA A 174 3.31 16.15 5.84
CA ALA A 174 2.55 16.05 7.08
C ALA A 174 3.18 15.06 8.08
N LEU A 175 3.67 13.90 7.61
CA LEU A 175 4.36 12.94 8.46
C LEU A 175 5.68 13.48 9.02
N ARG A 176 6.43 14.24 8.22
CA ARG A 176 7.68 14.89 8.66
C ARG A 176 7.41 15.96 9.72
N GLN A 177 6.42 16.82 9.52
CA GLN A 177 6.03 17.86 10.50
C GLN A 177 5.66 17.25 11.86
N LYS A 178 5.17 16.01 11.87
CA LYS A 178 4.81 15.28 13.09
C LYS A 178 5.93 14.38 13.63
N ASN A 179 7.14 14.50 13.09
CA ASN A 179 8.30 13.66 13.44
C ASN A 179 8.04 12.14 13.30
N LEU A 180 7.11 11.76 12.44
CA LEU A 180 6.81 10.36 12.13
C LEU A 180 7.74 9.78 11.05
N LEU A 181 8.35 10.66 10.26
CA LEU A 181 9.30 10.32 9.22
C LEU A 181 10.47 11.31 9.28
N LYS A 182 11.69 10.82 9.52
CA LYS A 182 12.88 11.66 9.62
C LYS A 182 13.51 11.96 8.27
N GLY A 183 13.60 10.98 7.39
CA GLY A 183 14.16 11.14 6.05
C GLY A 183 15.69 11.14 6.03
N GLU A 184 16.35 10.47 6.99
CA GLU A 184 17.80 10.40 7.08
C GLU A 184 18.41 9.27 6.25
N SER A 185 17.69 8.18 6.07
CA SER A 185 18.17 7.02 5.33
C SER A 185 16.98 6.30 4.65
N PHE A 186 17.19 5.85 3.41
CA PHE A 186 16.13 5.26 2.60
C PHE A 186 16.53 3.90 2.06
N ASN A 187 15.61 2.94 2.17
CA ASN A 187 15.67 1.67 1.47
C ASN A 187 14.94 1.79 0.14
N LEU A 188 15.59 1.39 -0.95
CA LEU A 188 15.00 1.45 -2.29
C LEU A 188 14.89 0.05 -2.88
N ASP A 189 13.76 -0.23 -3.53
CA ASP A 189 13.56 -1.53 -4.20
C ASP A 189 12.57 -1.42 -5.36
N PHE A 190 12.55 -2.45 -6.22
CA PHE A 190 11.55 -2.66 -7.25
C PHE A 190 10.56 -3.73 -6.83
N HIS A 191 9.29 -3.50 -7.16
CA HIS A 191 8.27 -4.52 -7.07
C HIS A 191 7.56 -4.71 -8.41
N SER A 192 7.34 -5.96 -8.81
CA SER A 192 6.64 -6.29 -10.06
C SER A 192 5.23 -6.74 -9.76
N ILE A 193 4.24 -5.93 -10.12
CA ILE A 193 2.82 -6.22 -9.94
C ILE A 193 2.31 -6.99 -11.17
N PRO A 194 1.75 -8.20 -11.03
CA PRO A 194 1.22 -8.97 -12.15
C PRO A 194 0.13 -8.19 -12.90
N PHE A 195 0.21 -8.17 -14.23
CA PHE A 195 -0.78 -7.50 -15.07
C PHE A 195 -1.51 -8.52 -15.94
N PHE A 196 -2.84 -8.45 -15.94
CA PHE A 196 -3.72 -9.37 -16.66
C PHE A 196 -4.54 -8.70 -17.77
N GLY A 197 -4.32 -7.40 -18.00
CA GLY A 197 -4.99 -6.66 -19.06
C GLY A 197 -4.43 -6.97 -20.46
N ALA A 198 -5.12 -6.47 -21.48
CA ALA A 198 -4.78 -6.68 -22.89
C ALA A 198 -3.71 -5.70 -23.43
N ASP A 199 -3.16 -4.80 -22.61
CA ASP A 199 -2.18 -3.80 -23.06
C ASP A 199 -0.90 -4.48 -23.56
N GLU A 200 -0.59 -4.27 -24.85
CA GLU A 200 0.58 -4.86 -25.53
C GLU A 200 1.89 -4.19 -25.10
N PHE A 201 1.84 -2.95 -24.64
CA PHE A 201 3.02 -2.18 -24.21
C PHE A 201 3.51 -2.54 -22.81
N VAL A 202 2.80 -3.40 -22.07
CA VAL A 202 3.27 -3.87 -20.76
C VAL A 202 4.40 -4.87 -20.92
N GLU A 203 5.54 -4.55 -20.33
CA GLU A 203 6.72 -5.39 -20.36
C GLU A 203 6.58 -6.65 -19.49
N ARG A 204 7.41 -7.64 -19.80
CA ARG A 204 7.48 -8.87 -18.98
C ARG A 204 8.63 -8.75 -17.99
N HIS A 205 8.31 -8.90 -16.70
CA HIS A 205 9.30 -8.94 -15.62
C HIS A 205 9.26 -10.30 -14.92
N TYR A 206 10.38 -10.68 -14.31
CA TYR A 206 10.46 -11.90 -13.52
C TYR A 206 9.72 -11.71 -12.19
N LEU A 207 8.82 -12.62 -11.89
CA LEU A 207 8.07 -12.67 -10.64
C LEU A 207 8.59 -13.82 -9.78
N SER A 208 9.33 -13.53 -8.74
CA SER A 208 9.95 -14.54 -7.85
C SER A 208 8.93 -15.52 -7.28
N LYS A 209 7.77 -15.03 -6.82
CA LYS A 209 6.68 -15.88 -6.29
C LYS A 209 6.11 -16.88 -7.29
N ARG A 210 6.26 -16.64 -8.60
CA ARG A 210 5.74 -17.49 -9.68
C ARG A 210 6.85 -18.20 -10.46
N SER A 211 8.11 -17.92 -10.12
CA SER A 211 9.32 -18.44 -10.79
C SER A 211 9.28 -18.33 -12.31
N ARG A 212 8.62 -17.29 -12.85
CA ARG A 212 8.48 -17.06 -14.29
C ARG A 212 8.39 -15.59 -14.66
N SER A 213 8.75 -15.27 -15.90
CA SER A 213 8.52 -13.95 -16.49
C SER A 213 7.11 -13.84 -17.07
N GLN A 214 6.35 -12.84 -16.63
CA GLN A 214 5.02 -12.53 -17.16
C GLN A 214 4.82 -11.02 -17.29
N LYS A 215 3.77 -10.59 -18.03
CA LYS A 215 3.38 -9.17 -18.08
C LYS A 215 3.18 -8.65 -16.67
N SER A 216 3.84 -7.58 -16.32
CA SER A 216 3.76 -6.96 -14.99
C SER A 216 4.15 -5.49 -15.05
N ILE A 217 3.58 -4.72 -14.14
CA ILE A 217 3.91 -3.32 -13.93
C ILE A 217 5.06 -3.24 -12.94
N LEU A 218 6.17 -2.65 -13.36
CA LEU A 218 7.28 -2.43 -12.46
C LEU A 218 7.05 -1.14 -11.66
N VAL A 219 7.11 -1.26 -10.35
CA VAL A 219 7.00 -0.15 -9.40
C VAL A 219 8.32 0.02 -8.67
N PHE A 220 8.86 1.22 -8.69
CA PHE A 220 9.95 1.63 -7.82
C PHE A 220 9.38 2.16 -6.52
N LEU A 221 9.97 1.80 -5.38
CA LEU A 221 9.54 2.20 -4.05
C LEU A 221 10.72 2.68 -3.23
N ALA A 222 10.52 3.77 -2.48
CA ALA A 222 11.42 4.23 -1.45
C ALA A 222 10.73 4.19 -0.08
N GLN A 223 11.42 3.63 0.91
CA GLN A 223 10.96 3.49 2.29
C GLN A 223 11.95 4.19 3.21
N ASP A 224 11.46 5.05 4.09
CA ASP A 224 12.26 5.59 5.19
C ASP A 224 12.69 4.46 6.13
N ALA A 225 13.98 4.37 6.39
CA ALA A 225 14.57 3.23 7.08
C ALA A 225 14.19 3.12 8.56
N GLU A 226 13.88 4.23 9.21
CA GLU A 226 13.54 4.28 10.62
C GLU A 226 12.03 4.08 10.85
N SER A 227 11.22 4.81 10.11
CA SER A 227 9.76 4.73 10.27
C SER A 227 9.14 3.54 9.55
N HIS A 228 9.85 2.94 8.58
CA HIS A 228 9.33 1.93 7.65
C HIS A 228 8.14 2.40 6.81
N VAL A 229 7.95 3.72 6.68
CA VAL A 229 6.91 4.33 5.84
C VAL A 229 7.41 4.41 4.40
N PHE A 230 6.59 3.97 3.45
CA PHE A 230 6.83 4.25 2.04
C PHE A 230 6.65 5.75 1.79
N CYS A 231 7.66 6.38 1.24
CA CYS A 231 7.71 7.84 1.05
C CYS A 231 7.81 8.27 -0.41
N TYR A 232 7.98 7.33 -1.32
CA TYR A 232 7.96 7.57 -2.75
C TYR A 232 7.65 6.29 -3.49
N SER A 233 6.89 6.42 -4.56
CA SER A 233 6.74 5.38 -5.57
C SER A 233 6.70 5.97 -6.97
N LYS A 234 7.09 5.17 -7.93
CA LYS A 234 6.90 5.43 -9.36
C LYS A 234 6.44 4.14 -10.01
N ALA A 235 5.17 4.10 -10.39
CA ALA A 235 4.60 2.97 -11.11
C ALA A 235 4.92 3.05 -12.61
N ASP A 236 4.84 1.90 -13.27
CA ASP A 236 4.95 1.80 -14.72
C ASP A 236 6.33 2.20 -15.29
N LEU A 237 7.38 1.77 -14.60
CA LEU A 237 8.74 1.93 -15.10
C LEU A 237 9.05 0.95 -16.23
N LEU A 238 9.62 1.46 -17.30
CA LEU A 238 10.17 0.63 -18.36
C LEU A 238 11.58 0.12 -17.98
N LYS A 239 11.99 -1.01 -18.52
CA LYS A 239 13.32 -1.60 -18.27
C LYS A 239 14.47 -0.63 -18.55
N GLN A 240 14.34 0.16 -19.61
CA GLN A 240 15.34 1.16 -19.98
C GLN A 240 15.49 2.28 -18.93
N ASP A 241 14.43 2.59 -18.20
CA ASP A 241 14.37 3.71 -17.24
C ASP A 241 14.70 3.27 -15.80
N GLN A 242 14.83 1.97 -15.54
CA GLN A 242 15.08 1.43 -14.20
C GLN A 242 16.32 2.06 -13.55
N ALA A 243 17.39 2.24 -14.31
CA ALA A 243 18.62 2.79 -13.78
C ALA A 243 18.51 4.28 -13.39
N ASP A 244 17.49 5.01 -13.84
CA ASP A 244 17.25 6.42 -13.51
C ASP A 244 16.36 6.60 -12.26
N ALA A 245 15.65 5.55 -11.84
CA ALA A 245 14.67 5.62 -10.76
C ALA A 245 15.25 6.15 -9.44
N VAL A 246 16.51 5.82 -9.12
CA VAL A 246 17.21 6.34 -7.92
C VAL A 246 17.41 7.84 -8.01
N LEU A 247 17.84 8.35 -9.16
CA LEU A 247 18.05 9.79 -9.40
C LEU A 247 16.72 10.55 -9.46
N ASP A 248 15.66 9.92 -9.98
CA ASP A 248 14.31 10.47 -9.94
C ASP A 248 13.81 10.66 -8.50
N PHE A 249 14.06 9.69 -7.64
CA PHE A 249 13.77 9.83 -6.21
C PHE A 249 14.56 10.97 -5.57
N VAL A 250 15.85 11.09 -5.84
CA VAL A 250 16.70 12.19 -5.35
C VAL A 250 16.14 13.55 -5.79
N LYS A 251 15.76 13.66 -7.08
CA LYS A 251 15.14 14.87 -7.63
C LYS A 251 13.80 15.19 -6.96
N PHE A 252 12.95 14.19 -6.80
CA PHE A 252 11.66 14.34 -6.10
C PHE A 252 11.88 14.86 -4.69
N TRP A 253 12.76 14.21 -3.90
CA TRP A 253 13.03 14.56 -2.52
C TRP A 253 13.55 16.00 -2.39
N LYS A 254 14.54 16.36 -3.20
CA LYS A 254 15.07 17.73 -3.25
C LYS A 254 14.01 18.76 -3.63
N THR A 255 13.18 18.45 -4.64
CA THR A 255 12.13 19.38 -5.10
C THR A 255 11.02 19.51 -4.05
N ALA A 256 10.70 18.43 -3.33
CA ALA A 256 9.64 18.41 -2.35
C ALA A 256 10.02 19.09 -1.03
N TYR A 257 11.27 18.92 -0.58
CA TYR A 257 11.68 19.27 0.79
C TYR A 257 12.91 20.18 0.87
N GLY A 258 13.48 20.58 -0.26
CA GLY A 258 14.60 21.51 -0.34
C GLY A 258 15.98 20.91 0.00
N GLU A 259 16.04 19.63 0.37
CA GLU A 259 17.24 18.92 0.80
C GLU A 259 17.49 17.65 0.01
N LEU A 260 18.74 17.20 -0.05
CA LEU A 260 19.06 15.91 -0.66
C LEU A 260 18.88 14.78 0.38
N PRO A 261 18.50 13.56 -0.07
CA PRO A 261 18.45 12.42 0.83
C PRO A 261 19.87 12.08 1.30
N PRO A 262 20.13 11.99 2.64
CA PRO A 262 21.50 11.80 3.14
C PRO A 262 22.09 10.43 2.82
N GLU A 263 21.27 9.36 2.90
CA GLU A 263 21.70 7.98 2.68
C GLU A 263 20.69 7.16 1.88
N LEU A 264 21.18 6.42 0.88
CA LEU A 264 20.38 5.52 0.03
C LEU A 264 20.93 4.10 0.08
N VAL A 265 20.07 3.11 0.30
CA VAL A 265 20.44 1.69 0.35
C VAL A 265 19.57 0.90 -0.63
N PHE A 266 20.19 0.22 -1.59
CA PHE A 266 19.49 -0.42 -2.70
C PHE A 266 20.24 -1.61 -3.31
N ASP A 267 19.57 -2.41 -4.12
CA ASP A 267 20.16 -3.54 -4.84
C ASP A 267 20.94 -3.08 -6.10
N SER A 268 21.86 -3.90 -6.56
CA SER A 268 22.71 -3.69 -7.74
C SER A 268 21.93 -3.46 -9.05
N LYS A 269 20.67 -3.88 -9.11
CA LYS A 269 19.82 -3.73 -10.30
C LYS A 269 19.33 -2.31 -10.54
N LEU A 270 19.42 -1.44 -9.51
CA LEU A 270 18.79 -0.12 -9.55
C LEU A 270 19.63 0.95 -10.23
N THR A 271 20.93 0.70 -10.55
CA THR A 271 21.79 1.77 -11.04
C THR A 271 23.03 1.26 -11.80
N THR A 272 23.78 2.20 -12.36
CA THR A 272 25.08 1.98 -13.02
C THR A 272 26.19 2.71 -12.25
N TYR A 273 27.46 2.38 -12.51
CA TYR A 273 28.59 3.05 -11.86
C TYR A 273 28.64 4.56 -12.16
N ALA A 274 28.30 4.98 -13.36
CA ALA A 274 28.20 6.39 -13.70
C ALA A 274 27.15 7.13 -12.88
N LYS A 275 26.03 6.46 -12.53
CA LYS A 275 24.98 7.04 -11.69
C LYS A 275 25.37 7.00 -10.19
N LEU A 276 26.10 5.99 -9.75
CA LEU A 276 26.75 6.00 -8.43
C LEU A 276 27.72 7.18 -8.28
N ASN A 277 28.50 7.48 -9.35
CA ASN A 277 29.36 8.65 -9.37
C ASN A 277 28.58 9.96 -9.20
N ARG A 278 27.42 10.08 -9.87
CA ARG A 278 26.54 11.24 -9.70
C ARG A 278 26.04 11.40 -8.25
N LEU A 279 25.66 10.29 -7.59
CA LEU A 279 25.28 10.33 -6.17
C LEU A 279 26.46 10.79 -5.30
N ASN A 280 27.65 10.28 -5.57
CA ASN A 280 28.86 10.68 -4.86
C ASN A 280 29.16 12.18 -5.02
N GLN A 281 29.08 12.70 -6.23
CA GLN A 281 29.26 14.13 -6.55
C GLN A 281 28.22 15.02 -5.85
N MET A 282 27.00 14.51 -5.60
CA MET A 282 25.97 15.20 -4.83
C MET A 282 26.19 15.13 -3.31
N GLY A 283 27.20 14.40 -2.83
CA GLY A 283 27.43 14.19 -1.40
C GLY A 283 26.47 13.20 -0.75
N ILE A 284 25.73 12.40 -1.53
CA ILE A 284 24.79 11.41 -1.02
C ILE A 284 25.54 10.13 -0.69
N THR A 285 25.43 9.67 0.56
CA THR A 285 25.95 8.37 0.96
C THR A 285 25.10 7.26 0.34
N PHE A 286 25.72 6.23 -0.20
CA PHE A 286 24.99 5.09 -0.71
C PHE A 286 25.60 3.75 -0.31
N MET A 287 24.77 2.72 -0.29
CA MET A 287 25.15 1.31 -0.18
C MET A 287 24.38 0.49 -1.21
N THR A 288 25.11 -0.33 -1.97
CA THR A 288 24.53 -1.21 -2.97
C THR A 288 25.35 -2.49 -3.13
N LEU A 289 24.80 -3.50 -3.76
CA LEU A 289 25.56 -4.70 -4.13
C LEU A 289 26.28 -4.49 -5.46
N ARG A 290 27.48 -5.05 -5.57
CA ARG A 290 28.17 -5.23 -6.82
C ARG A 290 27.72 -6.54 -7.48
N ARG A 291 27.40 -6.50 -8.77
CA ARG A 291 27.04 -7.73 -9.51
C ARG A 291 28.22 -8.69 -9.52
N ARG A 292 27.98 -9.91 -9.17
CA ARG A 292 28.95 -10.99 -9.21
C ARG A 292 29.31 -11.31 -10.65
N SER A 293 30.54 -11.01 -11.05
CA SER A 293 31.10 -11.43 -12.35
C SER A 293 32.10 -12.56 -12.09
N PRO A 294 32.45 -13.36 -13.12
CA PRO A 294 33.50 -14.37 -12.98
C PRO A 294 34.84 -13.81 -12.49
N ALA A 295 35.13 -12.56 -12.81
CA ALA A 295 36.35 -11.85 -12.35
C ALA A 295 36.30 -11.62 -10.84
N ILE A 296 35.15 -11.13 -10.32
CA ILE A 296 34.95 -10.92 -8.86
C ILE A 296 34.97 -12.22 -8.09
N LEU A 297 34.34 -13.28 -8.62
CA LEU A 297 34.39 -14.59 -7.96
C LEU A 297 35.81 -15.14 -7.88
N ARG A 298 36.64 -14.95 -8.91
CA ARG A 298 38.06 -15.28 -8.89
C ARG A 298 38.84 -14.41 -7.90
N GLU A 299 38.55 -13.12 -7.82
CA GLU A 299 39.13 -12.22 -6.82
C GLU A 299 38.87 -12.75 -5.41
N VAL A 300 37.63 -13.08 -5.09
CA VAL A 300 37.25 -13.65 -3.79
C VAL A 300 37.97 -14.97 -3.51
N ALA A 301 38.00 -15.87 -4.48
CA ALA A 301 38.65 -17.18 -4.32
C ALA A 301 40.18 -17.07 -4.09
N ASN A 302 40.82 -16.08 -4.73
CA ASN A 302 42.26 -15.82 -4.60
C ASN A 302 42.62 -14.95 -3.41
N THR A 303 41.65 -14.42 -2.67
CA THR A 303 41.88 -13.58 -1.50
C THR A 303 42.50 -14.43 -0.35
N PRO A 304 43.70 -14.07 0.14
CA PRO A 304 44.39 -14.85 1.17
C PRO A 304 43.57 -14.91 2.46
N ARG A 305 43.63 -16.04 3.16
CA ARG A 305 42.87 -16.27 4.41
C ARG A 305 43.15 -15.21 5.47
N SER A 306 44.37 -14.69 5.52
CA SER A 306 44.79 -13.63 6.46
C SER A 306 44.09 -12.28 6.23
N ALA A 307 43.53 -12.02 5.06
CA ALA A 307 42.80 -10.78 4.75
C ALA A 307 41.35 -10.79 5.31
N TRP A 308 40.82 -11.97 5.60
CA TRP A 308 39.46 -12.12 6.11
C TRP A 308 39.42 -11.87 7.62
N ARG A 309 38.47 -11.01 8.03
CA ARG A 309 38.23 -10.69 9.45
C ARG A 309 36.79 -11.05 9.79
N THR A 310 36.57 -11.68 10.95
CA THR A 310 35.20 -11.91 11.45
C THR A 310 34.64 -10.60 11.99
N VAL A 311 33.42 -10.29 11.62
CA VAL A 311 32.71 -9.06 12.02
C VAL A 311 31.41 -9.48 12.69
N HIS A 312 31.12 -8.92 13.88
CA HIS A 312 29.84 -9.15 14.54
C HIS A 312 28.81 -8.15 14.03
N LEU A 313 27.63 -8.67 13.61
CA LEU A 313 26.48 -7.89 13.14
C LEU A 313 25.42 -7.81 14.24
N ASP A 314 25.08 -6.62 14.64
CA ASP A 314 23.97 -6.37 15.56
C ASP A 314 22.64 -6.30 14.77
N VAL A 315 22.13 -7.47 14.37
CA VAL A 315 20.86 -7.62 13.67
C VAL A 315 20.00 -8.63 14.41
N PRO A 316 18.93 -8.21 15.09
CA PRO A 316 18.02 -9.11 15.79
C PRO A 316 17.47 -10.21 14.88
N HIS A 317 17.34 -11.43 15.40
CA HIS A 317 16.77 -12.59 14.71
C HIS A 317 17.52 -13.07 13.47
N ARG A 318 18.77 -12.63 13.23
CA ARG A 318 19.58 -13.13 12.12
C ARG A 318 20.34 -14.37 12.53
N MET A 319 20.25 -15.44 11.71
CA MET A 319 20.93 -16.71 11.97
C MET A 319 22.47 -16.59 11.85
N TYR A 320 22.96 -15.78 10.90
CA TYR A 320 24.39 -15.62 10.61
C TYR A 320 24.87 -14.23 11.05
N GLN A 321 25.33 -14.15 12.30
CA GLN A 321 25.74 -12.87 12.92
C GLN A 321 27.22 -12.55 12.82
N ASN A 322 28.05 -13.53 12.45
CA ASN A 322 29.51 -13.41 12.45
C ASN A 322 30.12 -13.73 11.06
N PRO A 323 29.78 -12.96 10.00
CA PRO A 323 30.36 -13.16 8.69
C PRO A 323 31.85 -12.81 8.67
N LYS A 324 32.57 -13.40 7.70
CA LYS A 324 33.93 -12.99 7.36
C LYS A 324 33.87 -11.89 6.30
N VAL A 325 34.73 -10.90 6.46
CA VAL A 325 34.74 -9.69 5.65
C VAL A 325 36.17 -9.34 5.23
N VAL A 326 36.32 -9.01 3.94
CA VAL A 326 37.48 -8.28 3.43
C VAL A 326 37.03 -6.88 3.07
N ASP A 327 37.67 -5.88 3.64
CA ASP A 327 37.28 -4.48 3.49
C ASP A 327 38.42 -3.75 2.75
N GLN A 328 38.16 -3.31 1.55
CA GLN A 328 39.15 -2.75 0.65
C GLN A 328 38.61 -1.58 -0.16
N GLN A 329 39.49 -0.76 -0.70
CA GLN A 329 39.16 0.28 -1.67
C GLN A 329 39.51 -0.20 -3.06
N VAL A 330 38.60 0.05 -4.03
CA VAL A 330 38.77 -0.32 -5.43
C VAL A 330 38.47 0.85 -6.33
N SER A 331 39.00 0.84 -7.55
CA SER A 331 38.60 1.76 -8.60
C SER A 331 37.60 1.09 -9.53
N LEU A 332 36.56 1.81 -9.88
CA LEU A 332 35.55 1.32 -10.83
C LEU A 332 35.56 2.19 -12.09
N ARG A 333 35.29 1.57 -13.22
CA ARG A 333 35.05 2.29 -14.47
C ARG A 333 33.84 3.24 -14.29
N ASP A 334 33.92 4.43 -14.85
CA ASP A 334 32.88 5.46 -14.80
C ASP A 334 32.53 5.94 -13.38
N TYR A 335 33.51 5.82 -12.42
CA TYR A 335 33.40 6.33 -11.06
C TYR A 335 34.69 7.04 -10.66
N ASP A 336 34.57 8.29 -10.19
CA ASP A 336 35.70 9.13 -9.84
C ASP A 336 36.22 8.85 -8.41
N GLY A 337 37.50 8.51 -8.31
CA GLY A 337 38.14 8.21 -7.06
C GLY A 337 37.90 6.78 -6.54
N PRO A 338 38.36 6.49 -5.32
CA PRO A 338 38.23 5.18 -4.71
C PRO A 338 36.80 4.98 -4.19
N ILE A 339 36.30 3.76 -4.33
CA ILE A 339 35.06 3.28 -3.68
C ILE A 339 35.37 2.12 -2.77
N ARG A 340 34.71 2.05 -1.64
CA ARG A 340 34.88 0.97 -0.69
C ARG A 340 34.11 -0.26 -1.11
N GLN A 341 34.78 -1.40 -1.16
CA GLN A 341 34.22 -2.71 -1.45
C GLN A 341 34.41 -3.62 -0.24
N MET A 342 33.33 -4.26 0.19
CA MET A 342 33.36 -5.27 1.22
C MET A 342 32.96 -6.61 0.63
N LEU A 343 33.89 -7.58 0.61
CA LEU A 343 33.63 -8.96 0.26
C LEU A 343 33.15 -9.67 1.53
N ILE A 344 32.01 -10.33 1.47
CA ILE A 344 31.35 -10.90 2.65
C ILE A 344 31.01 -12.35 2.36
N THR A 345 31.44 -13.27 3.27
CA THR A 345 31.13 -14.70 3.22
C THR A 345 30.52 -15.16 4.55
N ASP A 346 30.14 -16.42 4.65
CA ASP A 346 29.54 -17.01 5.85
C ASP A 346 28.18 -16.37 6.24
N LEU A 347 27.38 -16.03 5.20
CA LEU A 347 26.02 -15.49 5.35
C LEU A 347 24.93 -16.57 5.16
N GLY A 348 25.30 -17.87 5.15
CA GLY A 348 24.37 -18.98 4.97
C GLY A 348 24.07 -19.37 3.50
N HIS A 349 24.81 -18.77 2.56
CA HIS A 349 24.81 -19.16 1.16
C HIS A 349 26.26 -19.30 0.66
N GLU A 350 26.48 -20.13 -0.35
CA GLU A 350 27.83 -20.44 -0.86
C GLU A 350 28.49 -19.24 -1.55
N GLU A 351 27.69 -18.43 -2.24
CA GLU A 351 28.23 -17.32 -3.01
C GLU A 351 28.51 -16.07 -2.16
N PRO A 352 29.66 -15.40 -2.36
CA PRO A 352 30.01 -14.19 -1.62
C PRO A 352 29.06 -13.04 -1.94
N THR A 353 28.78 -12.21 -0.94
CA THR A 353 28.12 -10.91 -1.13
C THR A 353 29.18 -9.83 -1.28
N VAL A 354 29.04 -8.97 -2.28
CA VAL A 354 29.96 -7.87 -2.54
C VAL A 354 29.22 -6.55 -2.36
N LEU A 355 29.49 -5.86 -1.27
CA LEU A 355 28.89 -4.57 -0.92
C LEU A 355 29.78 -3.42 -1.38
N LEU A 356 29.18 -2.40 -2.00
CA LEU A 356 29.81 -1.15 -2.38
C LEU A 356 29.23 0.02 -1.59
N THR A 357 30.10 0.96 -1.18
CA THR A 357 29.69 2.22 -0.57
C THR A 357 30.75 3.31 -0.79
N ASN A 358 30.33 4.56 -0.86
CA ASN A 358 31.24 5.73 -0.87
C ASN A 358 31.61 6.20 0.54
N ASP A 359 31.07 5.58 1.60
CA ASP A 359 31.50 5.87 2.96
C ASP A 359 32.77 5.10 3.33
N LEU A 360 33.87 5.83 3.38
CA LEU A 360 35.20 5.29 3.70
C LEU A 360 35.50 5.28 5.22
N ARG A 361 34.64 5.88 6.05
CA ARG A 361 34.95 6.17 7.47
C ARG A 361 34.25 5.23 8.46
N THR A 362 32.99 4.93 8.21
CA THR A 362 32.19 4.10 9.14
C THR A 362 32.67 2.65 9.15
N SER A 363 32.67 1.98 10.31
CA SER A 363 33.13 0.59 10.42
C SER A 363 32.36 -0.37 9.51
N ALA A 364 33.03 -1.43 9.03
CA ALA A 364 32.42 -2.45 8.18
C ALA A 364 31.18 -3.08 8.85
N ALA A 365 31.28 -3.37 10.18
CA ALA A 365 30.16 -3.90 10.96
C ALA A 365 28.90 -3.02 10.84
N LYS A 366 29.02 -1.71 11.06
CA LYS A 366 27.89 -0.77 10.96
C LYS A 366 27.31 -0.71 9.56
N ARG A 367 28.14 -0.71 8.51
CA ARG A 367 27.67 -0.66 7.11
C ARG A 367 26.98 -1.94 6.68
N ILE A 368 27.52 -3.09 7.04
CA ILE A 368 26.90 -4.38 6.75
C ILE A 368 25.60 -4.54 7.53
N THR A 369 25.56 -4.17 8.81
CA THR A 369 24.33 -4.13 9.63
C THR A 369 23.29 -3.25 8.98
N ARG A 370 23.65 -2.03 8.56
CA ARG A 370 22.71 -1.11 7.89
C ARG A 370 22.20 -1.69 6.55
N TYR A 371 23.07 -2.32 5.77
CA TYR A 371 22.65 -2.99 4.53
C TYR A 371 21.72 -4.17 4.82
N ALA A 372 22.00 -4.95 5.86
CA ALA A 372 21.12 -6.05 6.26
C ALA A 372 19.72 -5.58 6.65
N GLN A 373 19.61 -4.40 7.25
CA GLN A 373 18.31 -3.77 7.57
C GLN A 373 17.52 -3.34 6.33
N ARG A 374 18.13 -3.24 5.14
CA ARG A 374 17.40 -3.00 3.89
C ARG A 374 16.32 -4.07 3.64
N MET A 375 16.56 -5.30 4.07
CA MET A 375 15.57 -6.37 3.95
C MET A 375 14.23 -6.05 4.64
N LEU A 376 14.18 -5.04 5.52
CA LEU A 376 12.92 -4.59 6.12
C LEU A 376 11.97 -3.96 5.10
N ILE A 377 12.46 -3.48 3.94
CA ILE A 377 11.57 -3.05 2.84
C ILE A 377 10.80 -4.25 2.27
N GLU A 378 11.42 -5.44 2.24
CA GLU A 378 10.76 -6.67 1.77
C GLU A 378 9.59 -7.06 2.67
N ASN A 379 9.71 -6.83 4.00
CA ASN A 379 8.62 -7.01 4.95
C ASN A 379 7.48 -6.01 4.69
N GLY A 380 7.80 -4.75 4.41
CA GLY A 380 6.82 -3.74 4.01
C GLY A 380 6.13 -4.08 2.69
N LEU A 381 6.88 -4.58 1.71
CA LEU A 381 6.35 -5.06 0.43
C LEU A 381 5.48 -6.31 0.62
N ALA A 382 5.90 -7.25 1.46
CA ALA A 382 5.07 -8.41 1.79
C ALA A 382 3.74 -8.00 2.43
N ASP A 383 3.75 -7.02 3.32
CA ASP A 383 2.55 -6.46 3.95
C ASP A 383 1.68 -5.73 2.90
N ALA A 384 2.29 -4.94 2.01
CA ALA A 384 1.59 -4.26 0.92
C ALA A 384 0.86 -5.25 -0.02
N VAL A 385 1.49 -6.39 -0.32
CA VAL A 385 0.93 -7.42 -1.20
C VAL A 385 -0.09 -8.29 -0.48
N GLN A 386 0.22 -8.77 0.73
CA GLN A 386 -0.58 -9.79 1.42
C GLN A 386 -1.76 -9.18 2.18
N PHE A 387 -1.59 -7.97 2.70
CA PHE A 387 -2.61 -7.31 3.51
C PHE A 387 -3.34 -6.20 2.73
N PHE A 388 -2.60 -5.32 2.05
CA PHE A 388 -3.20 -4.24 1.26
C PHE A 388 -3.52 -4.65 -0.19
N HIS A 389 -3.26 -5.90 -0.56
CA HIS A 389 -3.60 -6.49 -1.86
C HIS A 389 -3.07 -5.67 -3.05
N LEU A 390 -1.82 -5.23 -2.95
CA LEU A 390 -1.17 -4.44 -4.01
C LEU A 390 -1.12 -5.17 -5.35
N ASP A 391 -1.05 -6.50 -5.33
CA ASP A 391 -1.03 -7.35 -6.53
C ASP A 391 -2.45 -7.62 -7.11
N ALA A 392 -3.52 -7.22 -6.40
CA ALA A 392 -4.90 -7.32 -6.85
C ALA A 392 -5.31 -6.00 -7.52
N LEU A 393 -4.97 -5.85 -8.80
CA LEU A 393 -5.14 -4.61 -9.55
C LEU A 393 -6.60 -4.18 -9.63
N SER A 394 -6.83 -2.92 -9.36
CA SER A 394 -8.15 -2.28 -9.48
C SER A 394 -8.45 -1.77 -10.88
N SER A 395 -7.50 -1.77 -11.79
CA SER A 395 -7.65 -1.24 -13.15
C SER A 395 -6.87 -2.09 -14.16
N ALA A 396 -7.52 -2.38 -15.30
CA ALA A 396 -6.84 -2.92 -16.47
C ALA A 396 -6.04 -1.85 -17.25
N VAL A 397 -6.11 -0.60 -16.84
CA VAL A 397 -5.40 0.53 -17.47
C VAL A 397 -4.11 0.79 -16.70
N ARG A 398 -2.99 0.52 -17.33
CA ARG A 398 -1.63 0.66 -16.79
C ARG A 398 -1.40 1.97 -16.02
N LEU A 399 -1.78 3.09 -16.59
CA LEU A 399 -1.58 4.43 -16.00
C LEU A 399 -2.39 4.69 -14.71
N LYS A 400 -3.37 3.83 -14.38
CA LYS A 400 -4.24 4.01 -13.20
C LYS A 400 -3.80 3.19 -11.99
N ILE A 401 -2.79 2.34 -12.17
CA ILE A 401 -2.22 1.53 -11.09
C ILE A 401 -1.49 2.41 -10.06
N ASP A 402 -0.93 3.53 -10.48
CA ASP A 402 -0.27 4.50 -9.59
C ASP A 402 -1.18 4.99 -8.45
N PHE A 403 -2.50 5.07 -8.69
CA PHE A 403 -3.46 5.38 -7.62
C PHE A 403 -3.53 4.30 -6.54
N ASP A 404 -3.57 3.02 -6.93
CA ASP A 404 -3.60 1.91 -5.95
C ASP A 404 -2.30 1.85 -5.14
N VAL A 405 -1.17 2.16 -5.76
CA VAL A 405 0.12 2.27 -5.07
C VAL A 405 0.08 3.42 -4.07
N THR A 406 -0.37 4.60 -4.48
CA THR A 406 -0.50 5.78 -3.60
C THR A 406 -1.45 5.50 -2.43
N LEU A 407 -2.57 4.84 -2.68
CA LEU A 407 -3.53 4.46 -1.65
C LEU A 407 -2.90 3.48 -0.64
N THR A 408 -2.10 2.53 -1.13
CA THR A 408 -1.37 1.57 -0.29
C THR A 408 -0.30 2.27 0.55
N GLU A 409 0.40 3.27 0.01
CA GLU A 409 1.38 4.08 0.75
C GLU A 409 0.71 4.80 1.93
N VAL A 410 -0.44 5.46 1.70
CA VAL A 410 -1.16 6.17 2.77
C VAL A 410 -1.72 5.18 3.79
N ALA A 411 -2.35 4.08 3.35
CA ALA A 411 -2.90 3.08 4.25
C ALA A 411 -1.82 2.44 5.12
N SER A 412 -0.68 2.05 4.54
CA SER A 412 0.45 1.50 5.31
C SER A 412 1.04 2.53 6.28
N GLY A 413 1.11 3.80 5.88
CA GLY A 413 1.53 4.90 6.75
C GLY A 413 0.62 5.06 7.97
N LEU A 414 -0.70 5.00 7.79
CA LEU A 414 -1.67 5.04 8.90
C LEU A 414 -1.51 3.85 9.85
N TYR A 415 -1.28 2.65 9.33
CA TYR A 415 -0.97 1.48 10.17
C TYR A 415 0.33 1.67 10.96
N ARG A 416 1.36 2.29 10.37
CA ARG A 416 2.61 2.64 11.09
C ARG A 416 2.36 3.69 12.17
N MET A 417 1.52 4.68 11.91
CA MET A 417 1.12 5.65 12.94
C MET A 417 0.41 4.96 14.10
N LEU A 418 -0.51 4.03 13.81
CA LEU A 418 -1.21 3.24 14.83
C LEU A 418 -0.22 2.37 15.61
N SER A 419 0.65 1.61 14.94
CA SER A 419 1.63 0.72 15.58
C SER A 419 2.52 1.46 16.58
N ARG A 420 2.99 2.65 16.23
CA ARG A 420 3.84 3.48 17.10
C ARG A 420 3.15 4.00 18.36
N ARG A 421 1.81 4.04 18.37
CA ARG A 421 1.04 4.41 19.57
C ARG A 421 0.80 3.22 20.52
N LEU A 422 1.02 1.99 20.06
CA LEU A 422 0.69 0.77 20.78
C LEU A 422 1.95 0.09 21.32
N ALA A 423 2.15 0.14 22.63
CA ALA A 423 3.30 -0.44 23.31
C ALA A 423 3.46 -1.93 22.98
N GLY A 424 4.65 -2.33 22.51
CA GLY A 424 4.97 -3.70 22.07
C GLY A 424 4.51 -4.04 20.66
N TYR A 425 3.96 -3.07 19.91
CA TYR A 425 3.51 -3.24 18.53
C TYR A 425 4.23 -2.30 17.54
N GLU A 426 5.30 -1.62 17.97
CA GLU A 426 6.00 -0.59 17.19
C GLU A 426 6.52 -1.12 15.85
N SER A 427 6.91 -2.40 15.80
CA SER A 427 7.37 -3.08 14.58
C SER A 427 6.34 -4.04 13.96
N ALA A 428 5.11 -4.08 14.51
CA ALA A 428 4.09 -5.01 14.05
C ALA A 428 3.68 -4.75 12.59
N GLN A 429 3.43 -5.83 11.85
CA GLN A 429 2.86 -5.77 10.50
C GLN A 429 1.37 -5.41 10.55
N SER A 430 0.84 -4.83 9.47
CA SER A 430 -0.56 -4.41 9.36
C SER A 430 -1.54 -5.55 9.60
N ARG A 431 -1.23 -6.76 9.11
CA ARG A 431 -2.05 -7.96 9.34
C ARG A 431 -2.19 -8.30 10.83
N GLN A 432 -1.12 -8.13 11.62
CA GLN A 432 -1.17 -8.37 13.07
C GLN A 432 -2.00 -7.32 13.78
N LEU A 433 -1.80 -6.03 13.44
CA LEU A 433 -2.59 -4.92 13.98
C LEU A 433 -4.07 -5.07 13.64
N PHE A 434 -4.38 -5.42 12.40
CA PHE A 434 -5.75 -5.67 11.97
C PHE A 434 -6.41 -6.77 12.82
N ARG A 435 -5.78 -7.93 12.92
CA ARG A 435 -6.31 -9.06 13.70
C ARG A 435 -6.52 -8.74 15.17
N HIS A 436 -5.60 -7.97 15.78
CA HIS A 436 -5.65 -7.72 17.22
C HIS A 436 -6.55 -6.53 17.59
N PHE A 437 -6.65 -5.52 16.76
CA PHE A 437 -7.32 -4.26 17.11
C PHE A 437 -8.46 -3.86 16.16
N LEU A 438 -8.31 -4.09 14.85
CA LEU A 438 -9.16 -3.46 13.84
C LEU A 438 -10.28 -4.38 13.33
N ASN A 439 -10.03 -5.68 13.25
CA ASN A 439 -11.04 -6.68 12.88
C ASN A 439 -12.01 -6.89 14.05
N SER A 440 -12.90 -5.94 14.25
CA SER A 440 -13.82 -5.91 15.39
C SER A 440 -15.13 -5.22 14.99
N PRO A 441 -16.28 -5.83 15.27
CA PRO A 441 -17.55 -5.13 15.19
C PRO A 441 -17.61 -4.00 16.22
N ALA A 442 -18.59 -3.13 16.07
CA ALA A 442 -18.93 -2.13 17.07
C ALA A 442 -20.41 -1.78 17.05
N GLU A 443 -20.92 -1.32 18.20
CA GLU A 443 -22.19 -0.60 18.29
C GLU A 443 -21.91 0.88 18.08
N VAL A 444 -22.69 1.53 17.22
CA VAL A 444 -22.58 2.96 16.93
C VAL A 444 -23.87 3.65 17.35
N GLU A 445 -23.75 4.69 18.15
CA GLU A 445 -24.84 5.57 18.53
C GLU A 445 -24.55 7.00 18.06
N ILE A 446 -25.40 7.51 17.18
CA ILE A 446 -25.36 8.90 16.73
C ILE A 446 -26.31 9.70 17.59
N THR A 447 -25.81 10.76 18.22
CA THR A 447 -26.58 11.74 19.00
C THR A 447 -26.41 13.12 18.37
N ASP A 448 -27.14 14.12 18.86
CA ASP A 448 -27.00 15.49 18.38
C ASP A 448 -25.61 16.12 18.65
N LYS A 449 -24.86 15.59 19.61
CA LYS A 449 -23.58 16.15 20.06
C LYS A 449 -22.37 15.34 19.62
N HIS A 450 -22.50 14.02 19.55
CA HIS A 450 -21.38 13.11 19.30
C HIS A 450 -21.82 11.81 18.62
N VAL A 451 -20.86 11.12 18.07
CA VAL A 451 -20.97 9.74 17.59
C VAL A 451 -20.16 8.87 18.53
N GLU A 452 -20.84 7.99 19.24
CA GLU A 452 -20.25 7.04 20.15
C GLU A 452 -20.04 5.70 19.44
N VAL A 453 -18.82 5.17 19.48
CA VAL A 453 -18.47 3.87 18.92
C VAL A 453 -17.99 2.98 20.05
N THR A 454 -18.78 1.97 20.37
CA THR A 454 -18.49 1.02 21.46
C THR A 454 -17.94 -0.28 20.89
N LEU A 455 -16.66 -0.52 21.13
CA LEU A 455 -15.95 -1.74 20.76
C LEU A 455 -16.13 -2.81 21.85
N PRO A 456 -16.32 -4.08 21.49
CA PRO A 456 -16.49 -5.17 22.46
C PRO A 456 -15.22 -5.41 23.28
N LYS A 457 -15.36 -6.07 24.41
CA LYS A 457 -14.25 -6.46 25.27
C LYS A 457 -13.30 -7.41 24.53
N ARG A 458 -12.04 -7.03 24.47
CA ARG A 458 -10.95 -7.83 23.86
C ARG A 458 -9.69 -7.74 24.71
N ALA A 459 -8.86 -8.77 24.66
CA ALA A 459 -7.60 -8.86 25.41
C ALA A 459 -6.64 -7.69 25.16
N HIS A 460 -6.71 -7.08 23.97
CA HIS A 460 -5.82 -5.97 23.57
C HIS A 460 -6.39 -4.57 23.83
N ASN A 461 -7.66 -4.43 24.31
CA ASN A 461 -8.25 -3.11 24.62
C ASN A 461 -7.43 -2.28 25.61
N PRO A 462 -6.78 -2.86 26.65
CA PRO A 462 -5.93 -2.09 27.56
C PRO A 462 -4.81 -1.31 26.86
N LEU A 463 -4.25 -1.82 25.74
CA LEU A 463 -3.23 -1.12 24.97
C LEU A 463 -3.80 0.08 24.21
N LEU A 464 -5.04 -0.03 23.69
CA LEU A 464 -5.73 1.10 23.06
C LEU A 464 -6.04 2.20 24.09
N LEU A 465 -6.48 1.81 25.29
CA LEU A 465 -6.73 2.75 26.40
C LEU A 465 -5.43 3.44 26.85
N ALA A 466 -4.34 2.69 27.01
CA ALA A 466 -3.02 3.24 27.33
C ALA A 466 -2.50 4.20 26.25
N ALA A 467 -2.84 3.93 24.97
CA ALA A 467 -2.52 4.80 23.84
C ALA A 467 -3.47 6.03 23.72
N GLY A 468 -4.41 6.20 24.65
CA GLY A 468 -5.30 7.36 24.73
C GLY A 468 -6.57 7.28 23.87
N PHE A 469 -6.88 6.15 23.24
CA PHE A 469 -8.05 6.05 22.35
C PHE A 469 -9.40 6.15 23.08
N GLY A 470 -9.49 5.78 24.33
CA GLY A 470 -10.71 5.93 25.15
C GLY A 470 -10.81 7.26 25.91
N GLN A 471 -9.85 8.16 25.71
CA GLN A 471 -9.78 9.41 26.47
C GLN A 471 -10.24 10.59 25.62
N GLY A 472 -11.25 11.31 26.09
CA GLY A 472 -11.75 12.50 25.40
C GLY A 472 -12.58 12.20 24.16
N SER A 473 -12.60 13.15 23.24
CA SER A 473 -13.37 13.06 22.00
C SER A 473 -12.68 13.87 20.89
N THR A 474 -12.73 13.34 19.66
CA THR A 474 -12.10 13.96 18.48
C THR A 474 -13.18 14.59 17.60
N PRO A 475 -13.16 15.91 17.33
CA PRO A 475 -14.04 16.51 16.34
C PRO A 475 -13.69 15.98 14.95
N ILE A 476 -14.71 15.53 14.20
CA ILE A 476 -14.52 15.02 12.85
C ILE A 476 -15.05 16.05 11.85
N PRO A 477 -14.17 16.70 11.07
CA PRO A 477 -14.58 17.80 10.18
C PRO A 477 -15.66 17.41 9.17
N TRP A 478 -15.60 16.21 8.61
CA TRP A 478 -16.59 15.72 7.63
C TRP A 478 -17.86 15.11 8.28
N TRP A 479 -18.04 15.26 9.57
CA TRP A 479 -19.27 15.01 10.34
C TRP A 479 -19.89 16.30 10.86
N ASP A 480 -19.75 17.39 10.13
CA ASP A 480 -20.19 18.73 10.58
C ASP A 480 -19.60 19.11 11.96
N GLY A 481 -18.38 18.63 12.22
CA GLY A 481 -17.68 18.87 13.49
C GLY A 481 -18.18 18.04 14.66
N ARG A 482 -19.10 17.11 14.50
CA ARG A 482 -19.49 16.18 15.57
C ARG A 482 -18.31 15.38 16.06
N ARG A 483 -18.34 15.10 17.34
CA ARG A 483 -17.19 14.49 18.04
C ARG A 483 -17.32 12.97 18.05
N LEU A 484 -16.25 12.29 17.70
CA LEU A 484 -16.08 10.86 17.90
C LEU A 484 -15.77 10.57 19.36
N VAL A 485 -16.49 9.64 19.99
CA VAL A 485 -16.22 9.08 21.30
C VAL A 485 -16.01 7.57 21.15
N LEU A 486 -14.83 7.09 21.52
CA LEU A 486 -14.52 5.66 21.48
C LEU A 486 -14.71 5.08 22.89
N LYS A 487 -15.46 3.99 22.98
CA LYS A 487 -15.65 3.22 24.21
C LYS A 487 -15.20 1.77 24.03
N PHE A 488 -14.68 1.21 25.09
CA PHE A 488 -14.21 -0.17 25.16
C PHE A 488 -14.93 -0.88 26.30
N ARG A 489 -15.71 -1.88 25.97
CA ARG A 489 -16.39 -2.73 26.99
C ARG A 489 -15.42 -3.72 27.59
#